data_21a63b6f0b0d760fdb17addba3997658
#
_entry.id   21a63b6f0b0d760fdb17addba3997658
#
_cell.length_a   1.000
_cell.length_b   1.000
_cell.length_c   1.000
_cell.angle_alpha   90.00
_cell.angle_beta   90.00
_cell.angle_gamma   90.00
#
_symmetry.space_group_name_H-M   'P 1'
#
loop_
_entity.id
_entity.type
_entity.pdbx_description
1 polymer ?
#
loop_
_entity_poly.entity_id
_entity_poly.type
_entity_poly.pdbx_seq_one_letter_code
_entity_poly.pdbx_strand_id
1 'polypeptide(L)'
;SILLYSASEIGLYDTADIESHPFLQRIGPDVLDERLTVAQVRERLLSPKFSNRQLGGLLLDQAFLAGLGNYLRAEILWLAKLLPDHKPKALNETELAALAEACLSVARLSYATRGTMDENVHHGALFRFKVFGRTGLPCECCGDPIMKTSVSSRPSFWCTGCQVLYIDQYLQGRPEDIDLW
;
A
#
# COMPACT_ATOMS: atom_id res chain seq x y z
N SER A 1 6.10 -34.08 -6.16
CA SER A 1 6.03 -33.32 -7.43
C SER A 1 5.86 -31.85 -7.13
N ILE A 2 6.62 -31.01 -7.81
CA ILE A 2 6.48 -29.55 -7.76
C ILE A 2 5.86 -29.13 -9.09
N LEU A 3 4.73 -28.40 -9.03
CA LEU A 3 4.06 -27.85 -10.20
C LEU A 3 4.30 -26.34 -10.25
N LEU A 4 4.83 -25.85 -11.37
CA LEU A 4 5.06 -24.44 -11.63
C LEU A 4 4.09 -23.97 -12.72
N TYR A 5 3.31 -22.91 -12.42
CA TYR A 5 2.38 -22.30 -13.35
C TYR A 5 2.82 -20.89 -13.69
N SER A 6 2.73 -20.53 -14.97
CA SER A 6 3.00 -19.17 -15.46
C SER A 6 4.43 -18.64 -15.15
N ALA A 7 5.41 -19.54 -15.09
CA ALA A 7 6.81 -19.16 -14.94
C ALA A 7 7.39 -18.80 -16.31
N SER A 8 7.94 -17.57 -16.43
CA SER A 8 8.64 -17.12 -17.64
C SER A 8 10.10 -17.57 -17.68
N GLU A 9 10.68 -17.85 -16.52
CA GLU A 9 12.06 -18.30 -16.37
C GLU A 9 12.17 -19.25 -15.17
N ILE A 10 12.94 -20.32 -15.30
CA ILE A 10 13.19 -21.32 -14.25
C ILE A 10 14.69 -21.55 -14.22
N GLY A 11 15.30 -21.34 -13.05
CA GLY A 11 16.72 -21.62 -12.79
C GLY A 11 16.90 -22.51 -11.56
N LEU A 12 17.99 -23.26 -11.54
CA LEU A 12 18.46 -24.00 -10.36
C LEU A 12 19.69 -23.29 -9.82
N TYR A 13 19.67 -22.99 -8.54
CA TYR A 13 20.75 -22.33 -7.83
C TYR A 13 21.17 -23.14 -6.61
N ASP A 14 22.44 -23.14 -6.28
CA ASP A 14 22.88 -23.64 -4.99
C ASP A 14 22.36 -22.72 -3.87
N THR A 15 22.01 -23.29 -2.73
CA THR A 15 21.50 -22.53 -1.58
C THR A 15 22.50 -21.47 -1.10
N ALA A 16 23.81 -21.75 -1.24
CA ALA A 16 24.85 -20.80 -0.90
C ALA A 16 24.91 -19.59 -1.84
N ASP A 17 24.46 -19.74 -3.10
CA ASP A 17 24.53 -18.73 -4.13
C ASP A 17 23.20 -18.01 -4.39
N ILE A 18 22.13 -18.42 -3.69
CA ILE A 18 20.77 -17.91 -3.97
C ILE A 18 20.65 -16.38 -3.81
N GLU A 19 21.39 -15.80 -2.88
CA GLU A 19 21.40 -14.35 -2.66
C GLU A 19 22.07 -13.58 -3.81
N SER A 20 22.88 -14.26 -4.64
CA SER A 20 23.47 -13.66 -5.84
C SER A 20 22.49 -13.56 -7.01
N HIS A 21 21.31 -14.15 -6.89
CA HIS A 21 20.30 -14.13 -7.96
C HIS A 21 19.90 -12.69 -8.29
N PRO A 22 19.94 -12.26 -9.58
CA PRO A 22 19.67 -10.86 -9.98
C PRO A 22 18.32 -10.32 -9.56
N PHE A 23 17.30 -11.16 -9.43
CA PHE A 23 15.99 -10.78 -8.92
C PHE A 23 16.06 -10.44 -7.43
N LEU A 24 16.70 -11.29 -6.61
CA LEU A 24 16.79 -11.10 -5.16
C LEU A 24 17.62 -9.86 -4.81
N GLN A 25 18.67 -9.56 -5.60
CA GLN A 25 19.46 -8.35 -5.42
C GLN A 25 18.69 -7.05 -5.71
N ARG A 26 17.61 -7.12 -6.46
CA ARG A 26 16.80 -5.94 -6.85
C ARG A 26 15.57 -5.72 -6.00
N ILE A 27 15.09 -6.73 -5.29
CA ILE A 27 13.92 -6.59 -4.43
C ILE A 27 14.25 -5.75 -3.18
N GLY A 28 13.23 -5.05 -2.70
CA GLY A 28 13.30 -4.31 -1.44
C GLY A 28 13.11 -5.21 -0.23
N PRO A 29 13.11 -4.62 0.98
CA PRO A 29 12.81 -5.35 2.21
C PRO A 29 11.44 -6.02 2.13
N ASP A 30 11.34 -7.23 2.69
CA ASP A 30 10.06 -7.95 2.80
C ASP A 30 9.20 -7.30 3.89
N VAL A 31 7.94 -6.98 3.56
CA VAL A 31 6.99 -6.37 4.50
C VAL A 31 6.62 -7.28 5.68
N LEU A 32 6.89 -8.58 5.56
CA LEU A 32 6.67 -9.57 6.62
C LEU A 32 7.90 -9.77 7.50
N ASP A 33 9.07 -9.23 7.13
CA ASP A 33 10.25 -9.27 8.02
C ASP A 33 9.95 -8.47 9.29
N GLU A 34 9.95 -9.14 10.44
CA GLU A 34 9.66 -8.53 11.74
C GLU A 34 10.67 -7.43 12.12
N ARG A 35 11.89 -7.50 11.56
CA ARG A 35 12.95 -6.50 11.77
C ARG A 35 12.71 -5.21 10.99
N LEU A 36 11.85 -5.23 9.96
CA LEU A 36 11.52 -4.03 9.20
C LEU A 36 10.64 -3.11 10.02
N THR A 37 11.15 -1.92 10.31
CA THR A 37 10.49 -0.91 11.15
C THR A 37 9.78 0.16 10.32
N VAL A 38 8.81 0.84 10.93
CA VAL A 38 8.13 2.00 10.34
C VAL A 38 9.12 3.10 9.96
N ALA A 39 10.14 3.34 10.79
CA ALA A 39 11.16 4.34 10.51
C ALA A 39 11.95 4.02 9.22
N GLN A 40 12.32 2.77 9.02
CA GLN A 40 13.01 2.33 7.80
C GLN A 40 12.13 2.43 6.55
N VAL A 41 10.84 2.11 6.65
CA VAL A 41 9.89 2.30 5.54
C VAL A 41 9.76 3.78 5.20
N ARG A 42 9.67 4.64 6.21
CA ARG A 42 9.59 6.10 6.05
C ARG A 42 10.85 6.67 5.40
N GLU A 43 12.04 6.29 5.85
CA GLU A 43 13.30 6.67 5.24
C GLU A 43 13.35 6.26 3.77
N ARG A 44 12.87 5.06 3.48
CA ARG A 44 12.80 4.54 2.12
C ARG A 44 11.84 5.32 1.22
N LEU A 45 10.65 5.72 1.73
CA LEU A 45 9.69 6.59 1.05
C LEU A 45 10.34 7.92 0.64
N LEU A 46 11.14 8.51 1.51
CA LEU A 46 11.80 9.80 1.31
C LEU A 46 13.10 9.72 0.49
N SER A 47 13.59 8.52 0.20
CA SER A 47 14.83 8.36 -0.58
C SER A 47 14.69 8.93 -1.99
N PRO A 48 15.78 9.41 -2.63
CA PRO A 48 15.74 10.00 -3.97
C PRO A 48 15.13 9.08 -5.03
N LYS A 49 15.29 7.76 -4.87
CA LYS A 49 14.77 6.74 -5.79
C LYS A 49 13.23 6.68 -5.79
N PHE A 50 12.58 6.97 -4.66
CA PHE A 50 11.16 6.69 -4.47
C PHE A 50 10.31 7.92 -4.17
N SER A 51 10.88 8.99 -3.61
CA SER A 51 10.15 10.15 -3.09
C SER A 51 9.31 10.91 -4.13
N ASN A 52 9.69 10.86 -5.40
CA ASN A 52 8.97 11.57 -6.48
C ASN A 52 7.99 10.66 -7.27
N ARG A 53 7.81 9.41 -6.87
CA ARG A 53 6.94 8.45 -7.56
C ARG A 53 5.52 8.50 -7.00
N GLN A 54 4.51 8.34 -7.86
CA GLN A 54 3.11 8.19 -7.41
C GLN A 54 2.94 6.91 -6.60
N LEU A 55 2.22 7.00 -5.48
CA LEU A 55 2.00 5.90 -4.53
C LEU A 55 1.36 4.68 -5.20
N GLY A 56 0.47 4.91 -6.16
CA GLY A 56 -0.22 3.83 -6.87
C GLY A 56 0.71 2.86 -7.60
N GLY A 57 1.77 3.39 -8.22
CA GLY A 57 2.82 2.58 -8.86
C GLY A 57 3.91 2.15 -7.89
N LEU A 58 4.26 3.02 -6.94
CA LEU A 58 5.31 2.77 -5.96
C LEU A 58 5.02 1.54 -5.08
N LEU A 59 3.80 1.43 -4.56
CA LEU A 59 3.39 0.33 -3.70
C LEU A 59 3.27 -1.03 -4.43
N LEU A 60 3.37 -1.06 -5.76
CA LEU A 60 3.45 -2.29 -6.54
C LEU A 60 4.88 -2.67 -6.93
N ASP A 61 5.83 -1.77 -6.73
CA ASP A 61 7.23 -2.00 -7.06
C ASP A 61 7.91 -2.84 -5.98
N GLN A 62 8.23 -4.08 -6.32
CA GLN A 62 8.92 -5.00 -5.42
C GLN A 62 10.33 -4.51 -5.02
N ALA A 63 10.92 -3.58 -5.77
CA ALA A 63 12.15 -2.91 -5.38
C ALA A 63 11.94 -1.87 -4.28
N PHE A 64 10.72 -1.40 -4.06
CA PHE A 64 10.37 -0.53 -2.93
C PHE A 64 10.14 -1.35 -1.66
N LEU A 65 9.12 -2.20 -1.66
CA LEU A 65 8.82 -3.15 -0.58
C LEU A 65 8.38 -4.47 -1.22
N ALA A 66 9.08 -5.55 -0.91
CA ALA A 66 8.69 -6.87 -1.39
C ALA A 66 7.43 -7.38 -0.67
N GLY A 67 6.57 -8.09 -1.39
CA GLY A 67 5.35 -8.69 -0.86
C GLY A 67 4.08 -7.85 -1.05
N LEU A 68 4.16 -6.57 -1.40
CA LEU A 68 2.99 -5.75 -1.66
C LEU A 68 2.36 -6.08 -3.02
N GLY A 69 1.07 -6.37 -3.02
CA GLY A 69 0.27 -6.63 -4.20
C GLY A 69 -0.91 -5.67 -4.34
N ASN A 70 -1.74 -5.91 -5.36
CA ASN A 70 -2.78 -4.96 -5.75
C ASN A 70 -3.84 -4.70 -4.66
N TYR A 71 -4.27 -5.74 -3.93
CA TYR A 71 -5.24 -5.56 -2.87
C TYR A 71 -4.62 -4.85 -1.65
N LEU A 72 -3.38 -5.20 -1.29
CA LEU A 72 -2.66 -4.52 -0.20
C LEU A 72 -2.47 -3.04 -0.51
N ARG A 73 -2.10 -2.69 -1.75
CA ARG A 73 -2.02 -1.28 -2.19
C ARG A 73 -3.31 -0.52 -1.91
N ALA A 74 -4.46 -1.07 -2.29
CA ALA A 74 -5.74 -0.39 -2.11
C ALA A 74 -6.08 -0.20 -0.62
N GLU A 75 -5.90 -1.23 0.19
CA GLU A 75 -6.16 -1.19 1.62
C GLU A 75 -5.19 -0.28 2.39
N ILE A 76 -3.90 -0.29 2.02
CA ILE A 76 -2.88 0.61 2.58
C ILE A 76 -3.23 2.07 2.32
N LEU A 77 -3.55 2.41 1.07
CA LEU A 77 -3.92 3.77 0.69
C LEU A 77 -5.20 4.23 1.38
N TRP A 78 -6.20 3.35 1.52
CA TRP A 78 -7.42 3.68 2.25
C TRP A 78 -7.17 3.91 3.74
N LEU A 79 -6.36 3.06 4.39
CA LEU A 79 -6.02 3.20 5.81
C LEU A 79 -5.24 4.50 6.07
N ALA A 80 -4.30 4.83 5.19
CA ALA A 80 -3.50 6.05 5.25
C ALA A 80 -4.25 7.31 4.78
N LYS A 81 -5.49 7.19 4.27
CA LYS A 81 -6.29 8.30 3.72
C LYS A 81 -5.65 9.00 2.51
N LEU A 82 -4.88 8.27 1.72
CA LEU A 82 -4.11 8.80 0.60
C LEU A 82 -4.64 8.26 -0.74
N LEU A 83 -4.57 9.10 -1.78
CA LEU A 83 -4.86 8.70 -3.15
C LEU A 83 -3.62 8.11 -3.84
N PRO A 84 -3.81 7.27 -4.89
CA PRO A 84 -2.71 6.71 -5.67
C PRO A 84 -1.80 7.76 -6.32
N ASP A 85 -2.32 8.96 -6.60
CA ASP A 85 -1.59 10.04 -7.28
C ASP A 85 -0.68 10.84 -6.36
N HIS A 86 -0.85 10.74 -5.05
CA HIS A 86 0.07 11.36 -4.09
C HIS A 86 1.50 10.85 -4.28
N LYS A 87 2.47 11.69 -3.91
CA LYS A 87 3.89 11.36 -3.93
C LYS A 87 4.48 11.52 -2.53
N PRO A 88 5.38 10.63 -2.08
CA PRO A 88 5.96 10.72 -0.74
C PRO A 88 6.51 12.10 -0.38
N LYS A 89 7.20 12.77 -1.32
CA LYS A 89 7.77 14.11 -1.08
C LYS A 89 6.75 15.22 -0.82
N ALA A 90 5.48 15.01 -1.18
CA ALA A 90 4.40 15.97 -0.98
C ALA A 90 3.60 15.71 0.30
N LEU A 91 3.87 14.61 1.00
CA LEU A 91 3.19 14.25 2.24
C LEU A 91 3.82 14.98 3.43
N ASN A 92 2.99 15.36 4.38
CA ASN A 92 3.47 15.84 5.67
C ASN A 92 3.95 14.67 6.57
N GLU A 93 4.54 15.00 7.71
CA GLU A 93 5.10 14.02 8.65
C GLU A 93 4.07 13.01 9.16
N THR A 94 2.85 13.45 9.45
CA THR A 94 1.76 12.61 9.94
C THR A 94 1.32 11.60 8.88
N GLU A 95 1.19 12.05 7.65
CA GLU A 95 0.80 11.21 6.51
C GLU A 95 1.89 10.21 6.11
N LEU A 96 3.16 10.63 6.15
CA LEU A 96 4.30 9.74 5.93
C LEU A 96 4.34 8.64 7.00
N ALA A 97 4.12 9.01 8.26
CA ALA A 97 4.08 8.05 9.35
C ALA A 97 2.89 7.09 9.19
N ALA A 98 1.70 7.60 8.89
CA ALA A 98 0.50 6.79 8.66
C ALA A 98 0.67 5.83 7.47
N LEU A 99 1.27 6.29 6.37
CA LEU A 99 1.55 5.46 5.20
C LEU A 99 2.55 4.34 5.53
N ALA A 100 3.64 4.67 6.21
CA ALA A 100 4.66 3.69 6.58
C ALA A 100 4.11 2.63 7.55
N GLU A 101 3.32 3.05 8.54
CA GLU A 101 2.61 2.15 9.45
C GLU A 101 1.62 1.25 8.70
N ALA A 102 0.82 1.82 7.79
CA ALA A 102 -0.14 1.07 6.99
C ALA A 102 0.52 0.02 6.10
N CYS A 103 1.70 0.29 5.52
CA CYS A 103 2.45 -0.68 4.72
C CYS A 103 2.76 -1.96 5.50
N LEU A 104 3.11 -1.85 6.77
CA LEU A 104 3.45 -2.99 7.60
C LEU A 104 2.22 -3.63 8.24
N SER A 105 1.36 -2.83 8.87
CA SER A 105 0.21 -3.33 9.63
C SER A 105 -0.81 -4.07 8.76
N VAL A 106 -1.15 -3.51 7.59
CA VAL A 106 -2.10 -4.13 6.65
C VAL A 106 -1.54 -5.44 6.09
N ALA A 107 -0.27 -5.47 5.69
CA ALA A 107 0.36 -6.67 5.15
C ALA A 107 0.43 -7.79 6.20
N ARG A 108 0.89 -7.47 7.41
CA ARG A 108 1.03 -8.42 8.52
C ARG A 108 -0.32 -8.95 8.99
N LEU A 109 -1.33 -8.07 9.14
CA LEU A 109 -2.69 -8.49 9.49
C LEU A 109 -3.28 -9.41 8.41
N SER A 110 -3.09 -9.06 7.13
CA SER A 110 -3.56 -9.90 6.02
C SER A 110 -2.89 -11.27 6.02
N TYR A 111 -1.58 -11.33 6.24
CA TYR A 111 -0.83 -12.58 6.31
C TYR A 111 -1.30 -13.44 7.48
N ALA A 112 -1.45 -12.85 8.65
CA ALA A 112 -1.83 -13.56 9.86
C ALA A 112 -3.27 -14.12 9.85
N THR A 113 -4.21 -13.44 9.15
CA THR A 113 -5.64 -13.74 9.32
C THR A 113 -6.37 -14.10 8.04
N ARG A 114 -5.83 -13.78 6.84
CA ARG A 114 -6.48 -14.07 5.58
C ARG A 114 -6.41 -15.57 5.26
N GLY A 115 -7.57 -16.15 4.95
CA GLY A 115 -7.68 -17.59 4.70
C GLY A 115 -8.01 -18.39 5.94
N THR A 116 -8.02 -17.79 7.11
CA THR A 116 -8.50 -18.42 8.34
C THR A 116 -10.00 -18.15 8.45
N MET A 117 -10.81 -19.19 8.29
CA MET A 117 -12.27 -19.11 8.37
C MET A 117 -12.77 -19.30 9.81
N ASP A 118 -11.90 -19.69 10.72
CA ASP A 118 -12.28 -20.01 12.10
C ASP A 118 -11.98 -18.83 13.03
N GLU A 119 -13.04 -18.08 13.39
CA GLU A 119 -12.98 -16.96 14.33
C GLU A 119 -12.51 -17.39 15.75
N ASN A 120 -12.55 -18.69 16.06
CA ASN A 120 -12.10 -19.20 17.36
C ASN A 120 -10.56 -19.35 17.44
N VAL A 121 -9.86 -19.33 16.30
CA VAL A 121 -8.39 -19.45 16.25
C VAL A 121 -7.72 -18.08 16.41
N HIS A 122 -8.40 -16.98 16.07
CA HIS A 122 -7.86 -15.63 16.13
C HIS A 122 -8.61 -14.76 17.15
N HIS A 123 -7.97 -14.49 18.29
CA HIS A 123 -8.42 -13.53 19.29
C HIS A 123 -8.07 -12.09 18.84
N GLY A 124 -8.61 -11.62 17.72
CA GLY A 124 -8.30 -10.28 17.23
C GLY A 124 -9.03 -9.89 15.96
N ALA A 125 -8.73 -8.70 15.44
CA ALA A 125 -9.31 -8.21 14.21
C ALA A 125 -8.88 -9.08 13.01
N LEU A 126 -9.84 -9.60 12.26
CA LEU A 126 -9.60 -10.34 11.02
C LEU A 126 -9.44 -9.35 9.85
N PHE A 127 -8.53 -9.68 8.92
CA PHE A 127 -8.38 -8.91 7.70
C PHE A 127 -9.64 -9.02 6.84
N ARG A 128 -10.23 -7.85 6.52
CA ARG A 128 -11.38 -7.73 5.62
C ARG A 128 -11.11 -6.61 4.64
N PHE A 129 -11.53 -6.79 3.38
CA PHE A 129 -11.43 -5.73 2.38
C PHE A 129 -12.31 -4.55 2.74
N LYS A 130 -11.73 -3.37 2.85
CA LYS A 130 -12.41 -2.10 3.09
C LYS A 130 -12.78 -1.39 1.80
N VAL A 131 -11.92 -1.51 0.77
CA VAL A 131 -12.14 -0.90 -0.54
C VAL A 131 -11.93 -1.87 -1.71
N PHE A 132 -11.01 -2.83 -1.60
CA PHE A 132 -10.69 -3.71 -2.71
C PHE A 132 -11.88 -4.58 -3.12
N GLY A 133 -12.27 -4.46 -4.41
CA GLY A 133 -13.42 -5.21 -4.95
C GLY A 133 -14.79 -4.71 -4.49
N ARG A 134 -14.88 -3.58 -3.78
CA ARG A 134 -16.11 -3.06 -3.17
C ARG A 134 -16.73 -1.88 -3.92
N THR A 135 -16.50 -1.76 -5.23
CA THR A 135 -17.03 -0.67 -6.06
C THR A 135 -18.53 -0.48 -5.86
N GLY A 136 -18.95 0.76 -5.62
CA GLY A 136 -20.36 1.14 -5.40
C GLY A 136 -20.90 0.84 -4.01
N LEU A 137 -20.19 0.07 -3.19
CA LEU A 137 -20.60 -0.17 -1.80
C LEU A 137 -20.20 1.02 -0.91
N PRO A 138 -20.93 1.26 0.19
CA PRO A 138 -20.59 2.32 1.12
C PRO A 138 -19.25 2.02 1.84
N CYS A 139 -18.46 3.06 2.04
CA CYS A 139 -17.27 3.03 2.89
C CYS A 139 -17.67 2.80 4.34
N GLU A 140 -17.02 1.86 5.02
CA GLU A 140 -17.29 1.57 6.43
C GLU A 140 -16.89 2.72 7.37
N CYS A 141 -16.08 3.69 6.89
CA CYS A 141 -15.63 4.83 7.69
C CYS A 141 -16.54 6.05 7.55
N CYS A 142 -16.93 6.45 6.32
CA CYS A 142 -17.67 7.69 6.07
C CYS A 142 -19.01 7.49 5.34
N GLY A 143 -19.31 6.29 4.86
CA GLY A 143 -20.55 6.00 4.10
C GLY A 143 -20.48 6.30 2.61
N ASP A 144 -19.51 7.07 2.15
CA ASP A 144 -19.38 7.42 0.74
C ASP A 144 -19.04 6.22 -0.15
N PRO A 145 -19.44 6.25 -1.44
CA PRO A 145 -19.25 5.12 -2.32
C PRO A 145 -17.76 4.84 -2.61
N ILE A 146 -17.40 3.58 -2.67
CA ILE A 146 -16.10 3.13 -3.15
C ILE A 146 -16.05 3.23 -4.67
N MET A 147 -15.07 3.95 -5.18
CA MET A 147 -14.82 4.13 -6.61
C MET A 147 -13.77 3.15 -7.12
N LYS A 148 -13.80 2.91 -8.44
CA LYS A 148 -12.81 2.11 -9.14
C LYS A 148 -12.22 2.92 -10.29
N THR A 149 -10.91 2.90 -10.42
CA THR A 149 -10.17 3.47 -11.54
C THR A 149 -9.07 2.49 -11.99
N SER A 150 -8.27 2.88 -12.99
CA SER A 150 -7.09 2.12 -13.41
C SER A 150 -5.82 2.90 -13.09
N VAL A 151 -4.90 2.27 -12.37
CA VAL A 151 -3.59 2.85 -12.02
C VAL A 151 -2.51 1.82 -12.32
N SER A 152 -1.52 2.19 -13.14
CA SER A 152 -0.45 1.29 -13.58
C SER A 152 -1.00 -0.02 -14.19
N SER A 153 -1.99 0.10 -15.08
CA SER A 153 -2.67 -1.02 -15.76
C SER A 153 -3.36 -2.01 -14.83
N ARG A 154 -3.62 -1.63 -13.57
CA ARG A 154 -4.33 -2.48 -12.60
C ARG A 154 -5.51 -1.73 -11.99
N PRO A 155 -6.62 -2.42 -11.67
CA PRO A 155 -7.74 -1.80 -10.99
C PRO A 155 -7.31 -1.25 -9.64
N SER A 156 -7.65 0.01 -9.36
CA SER A 156 -7.44 0.69 -8.09
C SER A 156 -8.78 1.06 -7.49
N PHE A 157 -8.94 0.86 -6.19
CA PHE A 157 -10.18 1.11 -5.46
C PHE A 157 -9.89 2.14 -4.37
N TRP A 158 -10.79 3.09 -4.18
CA TRP A 158 -10.63 4.17 -3.22
C TRP A 158 -11.98 4.76 -2.78
N CYS A 159 -12.02 5.39 -1.62
CA CYS A 159 -13.19 6.04 -1.06
C CYS A 159 -13.18 7.53 -1.37
N THR A 160 -14.27 8.07 -1.91
CA THR A 160 -14.38 9.50 -2.29
C THR A 160 -14.36 10.44 -1.10
N GLY A 161 -14.82 10.02 0.06
CA GLY A 161 -14.83 10.87 1.26
C GLY A 161 -13.59 10.74 2.14
N CYS A 162 -13.02 9.54 2.23
CA CYS A 162 -11.84 9.32 3.09
C CYS A 162 -10.52 9.67 2.44
N GLN A 163 -10.42 9.57 1.12
CA GLN A 163 -9.20 9.72 0.35
C GLN A 163 -9.36 10.92 -0.59
N VAL A 164 -8.89 12.08 -0.20
CA VAL A 164 -9.03 13.33 -0.94
C VAL A 164 -7.67 13.86 -1.39
N LEU A 165 -7.64 14.57 -2.52
CA LEU A 165 -6.43 15.27 -2.95
C LEU A 165 -6.17 16.49 -2.06
N TYR A 166 -4.92 16.80 -1.81
CA TYR A 166 -4.47 17.96 -1.02
C TYR A 166 -5.12 19.28 -1.43
N ILE A 167 -5.40 19.44 -2.72
CA ILE A 167 -6.03 20.67 -3.25
C ILE A 167 -7.43 20.87 -2.67
N ASP A 168 -8.19 19.78 -2.49
CA ASP A 168 -9.54 19.87 -1.94
C ASP A 168 -9.56 20.17 -0.44
N GLN A 169 -8.55 19.72 0.31
CA GLN A 169 -8.41 20.10 1.73
C GLN A 169 -8.06 21.58 1.89
N TYR A 170 -7.26 22.15 0.99
CA TYR A 170 -6.95 23.58 0.97
C TYR A 170 -8.17 24.43 0.60
N LEU A 171 -9.04 23.94 -0.25
CA LEU A 171 -10.27 24.64 -0.68
C LEU A 171 -11.40 24.50 0.35
N GLN A 172 -11.47 23.40 1.08
CA GLN A 172 -12.49 23.18 2.12
C GLN A 172 -12.13 23.82 3.48
N GLY A 173 -10.87 24.19 3.68
CA GLY A 173 -10.36 24.81 4.92
C GLY A 173 -10.09 26.31 4.81
N ARG A 174 -10.48 27.02 3.73
CA ARG A 174 -10.39 28.47 3.67
C ARG A 174 -11.57 29.09 4.43
N PRO A 175 -11.33 29.83 5.52
CA PRO A 175 -12.22 30.90 5.92
C PRO A 175 -12.28 31.92 4.75
N GLU A 176 -13.43 32.52 4.51
CA GLU A 176 -13.73 33.44 3.43
C GLU A 176 -13.00 34.79 3.50
N ASP A 177 -11.72 34.84 3.86
CA ASP A 177 -10.94 36.08 3.93
C ASP A 177 -9.46 35.85 3.59
N ILE A 178 -9.17 35.66 2.31
CA ILE A 178 -7.87 36.06 1.78
C ILE A 178 -8.11 36.82 0.48
N ASP A 179 -8.14 38.13 0.58
CA ASP A 179 -8.02 39.08 -0.55
C ASP A 179 -6.75 38.76 -1.33
N LEU A 180 -6.92 38.32 -2.55
CA LEU A 180 -5.84 38.20 -3.54
C LEU A 180 -5.66 39.55 -4.19
N TRP A 181 -4.63 40.31 -3.75
CA TRP A 181 -3.97 41.37 -4.53
C TRP A 181 -2.49 41.04 -4.68
#